data_e5b0ca629125d8aac01e2f22efe20b55
#
_entry.id   e5b0ca629125d8aac01e2f22efe20b55
#
_cell.length_a   1.000
_cell.length_b   1.000
_cell.length_c   1.000
_cell.angle_alpha   90.00
_cell.angle_beta   90.00
_cell.angle_gamma   90.00
#
_symmetry.space_group_name_H-M   'P 1'
#
loop_
_entity.id
_entity.type
_entity.pdbx_description
1 polymer ?
#
loop_
_entity_poly.entity_id
_entity_poly.type
_entity_poly.pdbx_seq_one_letter_code
_entity_poly.pdbx_strand_id
1 'polypeptide(L)'
;MTSAQSSRNSKYIRPISILFDLLVIAVLGIYFFEGLVIKLNAYIIYLLISWSVIAFLIKFYEVFRFTTPVEIITKILKQCSLFSLLIIAYYPFTQEVVFNEKAVLFYVIFSTSLITTFKFLLFYYLKKYRIITGSNYRNVVIIGYTEESVRLKELFEERNDYGYRFFGFFSNKSKSPELSGNLEDLKTFVLNNKVDEIYSSLEEMTNDQTINMVEFADSNKINIKFIPGSKEIFSKNLKINYLEMFPVLTMQKTILHEPSIKTIKRTFDIVFSLLVIVFLLSWIVPILTILIKLESKGPVFFKQGRPGLEEYEFFCYKFRSMKLNEDTESEASKNDPRVTKTGKFMRKTSMDELPQFINVLFGDMSVVGPRPHLWSQNKSYGNKIKKYMVRHYVKPGITGLAQVKGFRGEIESDDDMINRIKFDVFYIDNWSLILDIKIIIQTVINIIKGEKKAY
;
A
#
# COMPACT_ATOMS: atom_id res chain seq x y z
N MET A 1 -44.66 -15.29 -8.40
CA MET A 1 -44.09 -14.00 -7.97
C MET A 1 -42.72 -13.88 -8.53
N THR A 2 -42.56 -12.97 -9.44
CA THR A 2 -41.43 -12.79 -10.36
C THR A 2 -40.13 -12.50 -9.62
N SER A 3 -39.12 -13.34 -9.87
CA SER A 3 -37.75 -13.18 -9.40
C SER A 3 -37.17 -11.88 -9.96
N ALA A 4 -37.10 -10.84 -9.14
CA ALA A 4 -36.22 -9.71 -9.42
C ALA A 4 -34.79 -10.20 -9.36
N GLN A 5 -34.28 -10.66 -10.48
CA GLN A 5 -32.85 -10.74 -10.74
C GLN A 5 -32.31 -9.31 -10.58
N SER A 6 -31.71 -8.99 -9.42
CA SER A 6 -31.11 -7.69 -9.19
C SER A 6 -30.09 -7.47 -10.29
N SER A 7 -30.46 -6.64 -11.26
CA SER A 7 -29.61 -6.30 -12.39
C SER A 7 -28.30 -5.76 -11.83
N ARG A 8 -27.22 -6.52 -11.99
CA ARG A 8 -25.87 -6.10 -11.60
C ARG A 8 -25.46 -4.97 -12.54
N ASN A 9 -25.75 -3.73 -12.16
CA ASN A 9 -25.40 -2.53 -12.90
C ASN A 9 -23.88 -2.39 -13.19
N SER A 10 -23.07 -3.23 -12.56
CA SER A 10 -21.61 -3.27 -12.75
C SER A 10 -21.18 -3.58 -14.18
N LYS A 11 -22.00 -4.25 -15.00
CA LYS A 11 -21.69 -4.55 -16.41
C LYS A 11 -21.54 -3.29 -17.27
N TYR A 12 -22.25 -2.22 -16.94
CA TYR A 12 -22.31 -1.00 -17.75
C TYR A 12 -21.28 0.04 -17.30
N ILE A 13 -20.73 -0.06 -16.10
CA ILE A 13 -19.80 0.92 -15.52
C ILE A 13 -18.51 1.01 -16.35
N ARG A 14 -17.95 -0.15 -16.71
CA ARG A 14 -16.71 -0.21 -17.48
C ARG A 14 -16.89 0.38 -18.90
N PRO A 15 -17.88 -0.01 -19.70
CA PRO A 15 -18.15 0.63 -20.99
C PRO A 15 -18.40 2.13 -20.91
N ILE A 16 -19.17 2.60 -19.94
CA ILE A 16 -19.45 4.03 -19.74
C ILE A 16 -18.16 4.80 -19.42
N SER A 17 -17.31 4.25 -18.57
CA SER A 17 -16.03 4.90 -18.24
C SER A 17 -15.10 4.96 -19.44
N ILE A 18 -15.04 3.91 -20.27
CA ILE A 18 -14.25 3.90 -21.50
C ILE A 18 -14.77 4.97 -22.49
N LEU A 19 -16.08 4.98 -22.71
CA LEU A 19 -16.71 5.92 -23.64
C LEU A 19 -16.45 7.37 -23.23
N PHE A 20 -16.59 7.67 -21.94
CA PHE A 20 -16.33 9.00 -21.40
C PHE A 20 -14.88 9.43 -21.61
N ASP A 21 -13.91 8.59 -21.27
CA ASP A 21 -12.50 8.89 -21.42
C ASP A 21 -12.15 9.15 -22.91
N LEU A 22 -12.64 8.30 -23.82
CA LEU A 22 -12.40 8.48 -25.25
C LEU A 22 -13.05 9.75 -25.81
N LEU A 23 -14.24 10.09 -25.34
CA LEU A 23 -14.91 11.33 -25.70
C LEU A 23 -14.12 12.55 -25.24
N VAL A 24 -13.65 12.57 -24.00
CA VAL A 24 -12.83 13.66 -23.45
C VAL A 24 -11.55 13.82 -24.28
N ILE A 25 -10.87 12.73 -24.62
CA ILE A 25 -9.63 12.74 -25.40
C ILE A 25 -9.88 13.27 -26.81
N ALA A 26 -10.97 12.84 -27.47
CA ALA A 26 -11.30 13.31 -28.82
C ALA A 26 -11.69 14.78 -28.82
N VAL A 27 -12.61 15.20 -27.97
CA VAL A 27 -13.13 16.59 -27.95
C VAL A 27 -12.02 17.58 -27.58
N LEU A 28 -11.26 17.32 -26.52
CA LEU A 28 -10.14 18.18 -26.16
C LEU A 28 -9.01 18.11 -27.18
N GLY A 29 -8.80 16.94 -27.80
CA GLY A 29 -7.83 16.80 -28.90
C GLY A 29 -8.18 17.68 -30.10
N ILE A 30 -9.44 17.72 -30.52
CA ILE A 30 -9.90 18.65 -31.56
C ILE A 30 -9.66 20.08 -31.11
N TYR A 31 -10.11 20.47 -29.91
CA TYR A 31 -10.02 21.84 -29.43
C TYR A 31 -8.58 22.37 -29.33
N PHE A 32 -7.64 21.61 -28.79
CA PHE A 32 -6.27 22.06 -28.57
C PHE A 32 -5.35 21.92 -29.79
N PHE A 33 -5.65 21.01 -30.72
CA PHE A 33 -4.77 20.72 -31.85
C PHE A 33 -5.36 21.18 -33.21
N GLU A 34 -6.57 21.72 -33.22
CA GLU A 34 -7.12 22.37 -34.43
C GLU A 34 -6.21 23.51 -34.88
N GLY A 35 -5.85 23.51 -36.17
CA GLY A 35 -4.91 24.48 -36.74
C GLY A 35 -3.42 24.21 -36.51
N LEU A 36 -3.07 23.28 -35.58
CA LEU A 36 -1.68 22.90 -35.31
C LEU A 36 -1.27 21.62 -36.04
N VAL A 37 -2.23 20.82 -36.46
CA VAL A 37 -2.03 19.50 -37.12
C VAL A 37 -2.70 19.46 -38.44
N ILE A 38 -1.93 19.20 -39.52
CA ILE A 38 -2.46 19.17 -40.90
C ILE A 38 -3.49 18.04 -41.06
N LYS A 39 -3.19 16.84 -40.53
CA LYS A 39 -4.11 15.68 -40.59
C LYS A 39 -4.74 15.44 -39.20
N LEU A 40 -5.53 16.38 -38.74
CA LEU A 40 -6.14 16.35 -37.41
C LEU A 40 -6.88 15.02 -37.13
N ASN A 41 -7.67 14.53 -38.07
CA ASN A 41 -8.42 13.28 -37.89
C ASN A 41 -7.49 12.07 -37.62
N ALA A 42 -6.37 11.96 -38.33
CA ALA A 42 -5.40 10.90 -38.14
C ALA A 42 -4.72 11.02 -36.77
N TYR A 43 -4.43 12.24 -36.34
CA TYR A 43 -3.87 12.51 -35.02
C TYR A 43 -4.83 12.15 -33.89
N ILE A 44 -6.11 12.49 -34.01
CA ILE A 44 -7.14 12.11 -33.03
C ILE A 44 -7.26 10.59 -32.95
N ILE A 45 -7.25 9.89 -34.06
CA ILE A 45 -7.26 8.43 -34.08
C ILE A 45 -6.02 7.86 -33.38
N TYR A 46 -4.83 8.45 -33.61
CA TYR A 46 -3.62 8.09 -32.89
C TYR A 46 -3.75 8.28 -31.38
N LEU A 47 -4.30 9.40 -30.92
CA LEU A 47 -4.53 9.65 -29.49
C LEU A 47 -5.48 8.62 -28.87
N LEU A 48 -6.58 8.30 -29.55
CA LEU A 48 -7.57 7.32 -29.09
C LEU A 48 -6.97 5.90 -29.01
N ILE A 49 -6.20 5.50 -30.02
CA ILE A 49 -5.51 4.20 -30.02
C ILE A 49 -4.47 4.15 -28.91
N SER A 50 -3.62 5.17 -28.81
CA SER A 50 -2.58 5.26 -27.77
C SER A 50 -3.15 5.15 -26.37
N TRP A 51 -4.22 5.91 -26.07
CA TRP A 51 -4.91 5.82 -24.80
C TRP A 51 -5.45 4.42 -24.53
N SER A 52 -6.11 3.81 -25.52
CA SER A 52 -6.74 2.49 -25.38
C SER A 52 -5.71 1.38 -25.17
N VAL A 53 -4.59 1.42 -25.88
CA VAL A 53 -3.49 0.45 -25.73
C VAL A 53 -2.87 0.54 -24.34
N ILE A 54 -2.53 1.74 -23.87
CA ILE A 54 -1.99 1.93 -22.53
C ILE A 54 -3.01 1.45 -21.49
N ALA A 55 -4.28 1.84 -21.63
CA ALA A 55 -5.34 1.47 -20.70
C ALA A 55 -5.53 -0.06 -20.61
N PHE A 56 -5.36 -0.76 -21.73
CA PHE A 56 -5.38 -2.23 -21.76
C PHE A 56 -4.17 -2.83 -21.04
N LEU A 57 -2.96 -2.36 -21.31
CA LEU A 57 -1.72 -2.87 -20.73
C LEU A 57 -1.66 -2.70 -19.20
N ILE A 58 -2.09 -1.54 -18.69
CA ILE A 58 -2.07 -1.27 -17.24
C ILE A 58 -3.35 -1.68 -16.51
N LYS A 59 -4.30 -2.32 -17.22
CA LYS A 59 -5.61 -2.71 -16.67
C LYS A 59 -6.36 -1.53 -16.02
N PHE A 60 -6.35 -0.38 -16.70
CA PHE A 60 -6.83 0.90 -16.19
C PHE A 60 -8.31 0.89 -15.79
N TYR A 61 -9.15 0.16 -16.55
CA TYR A 61 -10.60 0.05 -16.30
C TYR A 61 -10.99 -1.13 -15.40
N GLU A 62 -10.02 -1.86 -14.86
CA GLU A 62 -10.29 -2.89 -13.86
C GLU A 62 -10.37 -2.25 -12.48
N VAL A 63 -11.61 -2.02 -12.03
CA VAL A 63 -11.92 -1.48 -10.71
C VAL A 63 -12.68 -2.55 -9.93
N PHE A 64 -12.10 -2.96 -8.82
CA PHE A 64 -12.69 -3.95 -7.91
C PHE A 64 -13.43 -3.27 -6.75
N ARG A 65 -14.24 -4.03 -6.01
CA ARG A 65 -15.00 -3.51 -4.85
C ARG A 65 -14.10 -2.94 -3.75
N PHE A 66 -12.90 -3.50 -3.62
CA PHE A 66 -11.89 -3.10 -2.64
C PHE A 66 -10.89 -2.05 -3.17
N THR A 67 -11.11 -1.54 -4.37
CA THR A 67 -10.21 -0.53 -4.96
C THR A 67 -10.19 0.70 -4.05
N THR A 68 -9.00 1.09 -3.67
CA THR A 68 -8.79 2.27 -2.84
C THR A 68 -8.66 3.54 -3.70
N PRO A 69 -8.95 4.73 -3.17
CA PRO A 69 -8.67 5.99 -3.87
C PRO A 69 -7.22 6.10 -4.33
N VAL A 70 -6.28 5.56 -3.55
CA VAL A 70 -4.84 5.53 -3.86
C VAL A 70 -4.56 4.71 -5.12
N GLU A 71 -5.20 3.56 -5.27
CA GLU A 71 -5.07 2.73 -6.49
C GLU A 71 -5.61 3.44 -7.73
N ILE A 72 -6.73 4.16 -7.58
CA ILE A 72 -7.30 4.96 -8.68
C ILE A 72 -6.31 6.04 -9.11
N ILE A 73 -5.75 6.80 -8.17
CA ILE A 73 -4.73 7.82 -8.44
C ILE A 73 -3.50 7.20 -9.11
N THR A 74 -3.02 6.07 -8.61
CA THR A 74 -1.85 5.38 -9.17
C THR A 74 -2.07 5.00 -10.63
N LYS A 75 -3.24 4.43 -10.95
CA LYS A 75 -3.59 4.06 -12.31
C LYS A 75 -3.70 5.29 -13.23
N ILE A 76 -4.31 6.37 -12.74
CA ILE A 76 -4.42 7.64 -13.48
C ILE A 76 -3.03 8.22 -13.76
N LEU A 77 -2.16 8.31 -12.77
CA LEU A 77 -0.80 8.83 -12.95
C LEU A 77 0.00 8.00 -13.95
N LYS A 78 -0.05 6.67 -13.87
CA LYS A 78 0.60 5.78 -14.85
C LYS A 78 0.07 5.99 -16.26
N GLN A 79 -1.26 6.03 -16.40
CA GLN A 79 -1.92 6.24 -17.69
C GLN A 79 -1.52 7.57 -18.32
N CYS A 80 -1.62 8.65 -17.55
CA CYS A 80 -1.33 10.00 -18.03
C CYS A 80 0.14 10.21 -18.35
N SER A 81 1.06 9.68 -17.54
CA SER A 81 2.51 9.76 -17.81
C SER A 81 2.88 9.06 -19.12
N LEU A 82 2.41 7.82 -19.31
CA LEU A 82 2.67 7.08 -20.55
C LEU A 82 2.00 7.73 -21.76
N PHE A 83 0.78 8.24 -21.58
CA PHE A 83 0.05 8.93 -22.65
C PHE A 83 0.75 10.23 -23.06
N SER A 84 1.23 11.03 -22.10
CA SER A 84 2.01 12.25 -22.37
C SER A 84 3.28 11.95 -23.16
N LEU A 85 3.99 10.87 -22.82
CA LEU A 85 5.17 10.43 -23.57
C LEU A 85 4.82 10.09 -25.03
N LEU A 86 3.69 9.40 -25.28
CA LEU A 86 3.26 9.08 -26.64
C LEU A 86 2.84 10.32 -27.42
N ILE A 87 2.18 11.29 -26.78
CA ILE A 87 1.87 12.59 -27.40
C ILE A 87 3.15 13.26 -27.89
N ILE A 88 4.15 13.38 -27.02
CA ILE A 88 5.44 14.02 -27.36
C ILE A 88 6.20 13.20 -28.43
N ALA A 89 6.17 11.88 -28.33
CA ALA A 89 6.87 11.00 -29.26
C ALA A 89 6.33 11.08 -30.71
N TYR A 90 5.10 11.58 -30.90
CA TYR A 90 4.53 11.73 -32.25
C TYR A 90 5.24 12.80 -33.08
N TYR A 91 5.67 13.90 -32.46
CA TYR A 91 6.23 15.05 -33.15
C TYR A 91 7.51 14.79 -33.95
N PRO A 92 8.51 14.03 -33.45
CA PRO A 92 9.73 13.73 -34.21
C PRO A 92 9.48 12.87 -35.46
N PHE A 93 8.39 12.13 -35.51
CA PHE A 93 8.10 11.19 -36.62
C PHE A 93 7.24 11.79 -37.70
N THR A 94 6.67 12.98 -37.52
CA THR A 94 5.77 13.59 -38.48
C THR A 94 6.12 15.06 -38.68
N GLN A 95 6.37 15.46 -39.92
CA GLN A 95 6.56 16.89 -40.28
C GLN A 95 5.21 17.63 -40.41
N GLU A 96 4.10 16.97 -40.13
CA GLU A 96 2.73 17.47 -40.34
C GLU A 96 2.18 18.21 -39.10
N VAL A 97 2.96 18.30 -38.02
CA VAL A 97 2.50 18.85 -36.73
C VAL A 97 3.45 19.91 -36.22
N VAL A 98 2.91 21.10 -35.98
CA VAL A 98 3.67 22.17 -35.30
C VAL A 98 3.67 21.87 -33.78
N PHE A 99 4.85 21.65 -33.24
CA PHE A 99 4.98 21.44 -31.79
C PHE A 99 4.65 22.72 -31.02
N ASN A 100 3.56 22.67 -30.25
CA ASN A 100 3.18 23.76 -29.35
C ASN A 100 3.14 23.21 -27.91
N GLU A 101 4.17 23.54 -27.14
CA GLU A 101 4.33 23.07 -25.75
C GLU A 101 3.12 23.42 -24.86
N LYS A 102 2.58 24.63 -25.03
CA LYS A 102 1.43 25.10 -24.25
C LYS A 102 0.17 24.29 -24.58
N ALA A 103 -0.08 24.04 -25.87
CA ALA A 103 -1.23 23.24 -26.29
C ALA A 103 -1.17 21.82 -25.73
N VAL A 104 0.00 21.18 -25.81
CA VAL A 104 0.23 19.82 -25.25
C VAL A 104 0.05 19.83 -23.73
N LEU A 105 0.64 20.81 -23.05
CA LEU A 105 0.55 20.91 -21.58
C LEU A 105 -0.90 21.09 -21.11
N PHE A 106 -1.63 22.05 -21.71
CA PHE A 106 -3.02 22.29 -21.36
C PHE A 106 -3.91 21.10 -21.72
N TYR A 107 -3.71 20.49 -22.88
CA TYR A 107 -4.42 19.27 -23.27
C TYR A 107 -4.28 18.16 -22.22
N VAL A 108 -3.05 17.87 -21.78
CA VAL A 108 -2.78 16.85 -20.77
C VAL A 108 -3.40 17.23 -19.43
N ILE A 109 -3.27 18.48 -18.99
CA ILE A 109 -3.83 18.93 -17.71
C ILE A 109 -5.36 18.83 -17.73
N PHE A 110 -6.03 19.37 -18.74
CA PHE A 110 -7.48 19.38 -18.80
C PHE A 110 -8.06 17.98 -18.98
N SER A 111 -7.48 17.15 -19.86
CA SER A 111 -7.94 15.75 -20.06
C SER A 111 -7.76 14.92 -18.78
N THR A 112 -6.60 15.02 -18.14
CA THR A 112 -6.34 14.34 -16.86
C THR A 112 -7.29 14.79 -15.77
N SER A 113 -7.52 16.10 -15.65
CA SER A 113 -8.41 16.66 -14.64
C SER A 113 -9.85 16.18 -14.80
N LEU A 114 -10.40 16.24 -16.03
CA LEU A 114 -11.76 15.80 -16.31
C LEU A 114 -11.93 14.28 -16.07
N ILE A 115 -11.00 13.47 -16.55
CA ILE A 115 -11.03 12.02 -16.35
C ILE A 115 -10.92 11.68 -14.87
N THR A 116 -10.03 12.34 -14.14
CA THR A 116 -9.86 12.14 -12.70
C THR A 116 -11.14 12.50 -11.95
N THR A 117 -11.68 13.66 -12.21
CA THR A 117 -12.93 14.14 -11.58
C THR A 117 -14.07 13.16 -11.83
N PHE A 118 -14.26 12.74 -13.09
CA PHE A 118 -15.30 11.78 -13.44
C PHE A 118 -15.12 10.43 -12.71
N LYS A 119 -13.90 9.89 -12.67
CA LYS A 119 -13.63 8.62 -11.98
C LYS A 119 -13.89 8.71 -10.48
N PHE A 120 -13.52 9.81 -9.84
CA PHE A 120 -13.82 10.01 -8.41
C PHE A 120 -15.31 10.20 -8.15
N LEU A 121 -16.01 10.99 -8.97
CA LEU A 121 -17.46 11.15 -8.87
C LEU A 121 -18.15 9.79 -9.03
N LEU A 122 -17.76 9.01 -10.03
CA LEU A 122 -18.31 7.67 -10.25
C LEU A 122 -18.01 6.73 -9.09
N PHE A 123 -16.78 6.75 -8.55
CA PHE A 123 -16.38 5.94 -7.41
C PHE A 123 -17.21 6.25 -6.16
N TYR A 124 -17.33 7.53 -5.80
CA TYR A 124 -18.11 7.94 -4.63
C TYR A 124 -19.62 7.76 -4.84
N TYR A 125 -20.11 8.01 -6.05
CA TYR A 125 -21.51 7.75 -6.40
C TYR A 125 -21.87 6.27 -6.22
N LEU A 126 -21.07 5.36 -6.76
CA LEU A 126 -21.30 3.92 -6.65
C LEU A 126 -21.19 3.42 -5.20
N LYS A 127 -20.28 3.99 -4.42
CA LYS A 127 -20.13 3.73 -3.00
C LYS A 127 -21.39 4.14 -2.23
N LYS A 128 -21.84 5.38 -2.43
CA LYS A 128 -23.03 5.93 -1.79
C LYS A 128 -24.31 5.24 -2.24
N TYR A 129 -24.42 4.93 -3.53
CA TYR A 129 -25.56 4.20 -4.09
C TYR A 129 -25.74 2.83 -3.44
N ARG A 130 -24.65 2.07 -3.24
CA ARG A 130 -24.70 0.78 -2.54
C ARG A 130 -25.23 0.91 -1.11
N ILE A 131 -24.74 1.89 -0.36
CA ILE A 131 -25.15 2.10 1.03
C ILE A 131 -26.66 2.45 1.13
N ILE A 132 -27.13 3.34 0.25
CA ILE A 132 -28.53 3.85 0.31
C ILE A 132 -29.54 2.83 -0.20
N THR A 133 -29.24 2.18 -1.33
CA THR A 133 -30.22 1.31 -2.00
C THR A 133 -30.16 -0.14 -1.54
N GLY A 134 -29.10 -0.53 -0.81
CA GLY A 134 -28.84 -1.95 -0.53
C GLY A 134 -28.65 -2.80 -1.79
N SER A 135 -28.52 -2.17 -2.95
CA SER A 135 -28.38 -2.84 -4.23
C SER A 135 -26.95 -3.30 -4.46
N ASN A 136 -26.80 -4.37 -5.25
CA ASN A 136 -25.48 -4.91 -5.60
C ASN A 136 -24.68 -5.45 -4.39
N TYR A 137 -25.36 -5.82 -3.30
CA TYR A 137 -24.76 -6.59 -2.22
C TYR A 137 -24.46 -8.02 -2.69
N ARG A 138 -23.42 -8.61 -2.11
CA ARG A 138 -23.11 -10.03 -2.24
C ARG A 138 -23.39 -10.72 -0.92
N ASN A 139 -24.21 -11.74 -0.98
CA ASN A 139 -24.49 -12.61 0.15
C ASN A 139 -23.29 -13.54 0.35
N VAL A 140 -22.72 -13.54 1.54
CA VAL A 140 -21.51 -14.32 1.83
C VAL A 140 -21.74 -15.22 3.04
N VAL A 141 -21.14 -16.41 2.98
CA VAL A 141 -20.99 -17.34 4.10
C VAL A 141 -19.52 -17.63 4.33
N ILE A 142 -19.20 -17.98 5.56
CA ILE A 142 -17.82 -18.30 5.95
C ILE A 142 -17.78 -19.73 6.50
N ILE A 143 -16.89 -20.56 5.96
CA ILE A 143 -16.61 -21.90 6.43
C ILE A 143 -15.41 -21.84 7.38
N GLY A 144 -15.61 -22.36 8.60
CA GLY A 144 -14.64 -22.32 9.67
C GLY A 144 -14.80 -21.12 10.60
N TYR A 145 -14.72 -21.38 11.90
CA TYR A 145 -14.75 -20.37 12.94
C TYR A 145 -13.35 -20.21 13.53
N THR A 146 -12.55 -19.39 12.87
CA THR A 146 -11.16 -19.05 13.25
C THR A 146 -11.06 -17.57 13.55
N GLU A 147 -9.97 -17.13 14.17
CA GLU A 147 -9.73 -15.70 14.43
C GLU A 147 -9.76 -14.87 13.13
N GLU A 148 -9.19 -15.39 12.05
CA GLU A 148 -9.18 -14.75 10.75
C GLU A 148 -10.60 -14.67 10.13
N SER A 149 -11.42 -15.69 10.36
CA SER A 149 -12.81 -15.74 9.90
C SER A 149 -13.66 -14.69 10.62
N VAL A 150 -13.46 -14.53 11.93
CA VAL A 150 -14.16 -13.50 12.74
C VAL A 150 -13.71 -12.11 12.30
N ARG A 151 -12.42 -11.88 12.10
CA ARG A 151 -11.92 -10.59 11.56
C ARG A 151 -12.48 -10.27 10.18
N LEU A 152 -12.68 -11.28 9.34
CA LEU A 152 -13.30 -11.08 8.03
C LEU A 152 -14.79 -10.69 8.14
N LYS A 153 -15.54 -11.30 9.09
CA LYS A 153 -16.91 -10.89 9.41
C LYS A 153 -16.94 -9.43 9.86
N GLU A 154 -16.10 -9.06 10.84
CA GLU A 154 -15.98 -7.69 11.34
C GLU A 154 -15.70 -6.70 10.20
N LEU A 155 -14.77 -7.04 9.29
CA LEU A 155 -14.49 -6.22 8.11
C LEU A 155 -15.72 -6.02 7.23
N PHE A 156 -16.55 -7.03 7.02
CA PHE A 156 -17.79 -6.91 6.23
C PHE A 156 -18.84 -6.06 6.93
N GLU A 157 -18.93 -6.12 8.24
CA GLU A 157 -19.85 -5.34 9.06
C GLU A 157 -19.42 -3.88 9.20
N GLU A 158 -18.14 -3.61 9.43
CA GLU A 158 -17.59 -2.25 9.50
C GLU A 158 -17.59 -1.54 8.15
N ARG A 159 -17.35 -2.29 7.06
CA ARG A 159 -17.21 -1.76 5.71
C ARG A 159 -18.43 -2.08 4.83
N ASN A 160 -19.58 -1.58 5.25
CA ASN A 160 -20.83 -1.69 4.48
C ASN A 160 -20.72 -1.16 3.04
N ASP A 161 -19.78 -0.23 2.81
CA ASP A 161 -19.47 0.32 1.50
C ASP A 161 -18.87 -0.70 0.52
N TYR A 162 -18.35 -1.82 1.00
CA TYR A 162 -17.90 -2.92 0.14
C TYR A 162 -19.07 -3.75 -0.43
N GLY A 163 -20.26 -3.62 0.17
CA GLY A 163 -21.47 -4.27 -0.30
C GLY A 163 -21.43 -5.79 -0.11
N TYR A 164 -21.01 -6.25 1.06
CA TYR A 164 -21.11 -7.62 1.51
C TYR A 164 -22.20 -7.72 2.60
N ARG A 165 -22.95 -8.83 2.56
CA ARG A 165 -23.91 -9.19 3.60
C ARG A 165 -23.54 -10.56 4.12
N PHE A 166 -23.08 -10.61 5.34
CA PHE A 166 -22.74 -11.84 6.04
C PHE A 166 -24.01 -12.59 6.44
N PHE A 167 -24.06 -13.90 6.16
CA PHE A 167 -25.21 -14.76 6.41
C PHE A 167 -24.95 -15.80 7.50
N GLY A 168 -23.70 -16.13 7.79
CA GLY A 168 -23.39 -17.05 8.87
C GLY A 168 -22.06 -17.80 8.72
N PHE A 169 -21.66 -18.40 9.84
CA PHE A 169 -20.53 -19.32 9.91
C PHE A 169 -21.02 -20.76 9.83
N PHE A 170 -20.25 -21.60 9.15
CA PHE A 170 -20.47 -23.05 9.06
C PHE A 170 -19.21 -23.80 9.45
N SER A 171 -19.31 -24.74 10.42
CA SER A 171 -18.15 -25.50 10.88
C SER A 171 -18.58 -26.84 11.46
N ASN A 172 -17.76 -27.88 11.23
CA ASN A 172 -17.87 -29.16 11.90
C ASN A 172 -16.91 -29.31 13.09
N LYS A 173 -15.87 -28.45 13.14
CA LYS A 173 -14.81 -28.55 14.15
C LYS A 173 -15.05 -27.66 15.36
N SER A 174 -15.67 -26.51 15.17
CA SER A 174 -15.91 -25.55 16.23
C SER A 174 -17.31 -25.70 16.85
N LYS A 175 -17.43 -25.39 18.14
CA LYS A 175 -18.69 -25.30 18.86
C LYS A 175 -18.85 -23.88 19.36
N SER A 176 -19.37 -23.00 18.53
CA SER A 176 -19.64 -21.62 18.90
C SER A 176 -21.15 -21.35 18.74
N PRO A 177 -21.76 -20.53 19.61
CA PRO A 177 -23.15 -20.12 19.45
C PRO A 177 -23.40 -19.25 18.21
N GLU A 178 -22.34 -18.73 17.58
CA GLU A 178 -22.43 -17.94 16.33
C GLU A 178 -22.50 -18.80 15.07
N LEU A 179 -22.44 -20.12 15.17
CA LEU A 179 -22.55 -21.01 14.02
C LEU A 179 -23.98 -21.07 13.53
N SER A 180 -24.16 -20.94 12.22
CA SER A 180 -25.45 -21.05 11.54
C SER A 180 -25.79 -22.50 11.14
N GLY A 181 -24.81 -23.41 11.18
CA GLY A 181 -24.99 -24.83 10.87
C GLY A 181 -23.67 -25.56 10.61
N ASN A 182 -23.80 -26.82 10.22
CA ASN A 182 -22.72 -27.71 9.87
C ASN A 182 -22.40 -27.65 8.36
N LEU A 183 -21.30 -28.26 7.92
CA LEU A 183 -20.93 -28.30 6.50
C LEU A 183 -21.94 -29.08 5.64
N GLU A 184 -22.69 -30.01 6.22
CA GLU A 184 -23.75 -30.76 5.52
C GLU A 184 -24.94 -29.86 5.16
N ASP A 185 -25.32 -28.95 6.07
CA ASP A 185 -26.41 -28.00 5.88
C ASP A 185 -26.06 -26.87 4.91
N LEU A 186 -24.75 -26.61 4.75
CA LEU A 186 -24.23 -25.47 3.97
C LEU A 186 -24.75 -25.46 2.54
N LYS A 187 -24.73 -26.60 1.83
CA LYS A 187 -25.13 -26.66 0.42
C LYS A 187 -26.57 -26.24 0.23
N THR A 188 -27.46 -26.74 1.08
CA THR A 188 -28.88 -26.40 1.08
C THR A 188 -29.11 -24.92 1.47
N PHE A 189 -28.38 -24.46 2.49
CA PHE A 189 -28.44 -23.07 2.94
C PHE A 189 -28.02 -22.08 1.84
N VAL A 190 -26.90 -22.39 1.17
CA VAL A 190 -26.34 -21.55 0.11
C VAL A 190 -27.31 -21.39 -1.07
N LEU A 191 -27.96 -22.46 -1.47
CA LEU A 191 -28.96 -22.43 -2.56
C LEU A 191 -30.22 -21.65 -2.16
N ASN A 192 -30.74 -21.89 -0.95
CA ASN A 192 -31.96 -21.26 -0.46
C ASN A 192 -31.78 -19.74 -0.26
N ASN A 193 -30.64 -19.31 0.22
CA ASN A 193 -30.35 -17.91 0.54
C ASN A 193 -29.64 -17.15 -0.59
N LYS A 194 -29.49 -17.76 -1.77
CA LYS A 194 -28.83 -17.15 -2.95
C LYS A 194 -27.47 -16.55 -2.58
N VAL A 195 -26.64 -17.35 -1.95
CA VAL A 195 -25.27 -16.95 -1.58
C VAL A 195 -24.44 -16.75 -2.85
N ASP A 196 -23.72 -15.65 -2.91
CA ASP A 196 -22.86 -15.29 -4.06
C ASP A 196 -21.42 -15.76 -3.88
N GLU A 197 -20.93 -15.73 -2.64
CA GLU A 197 -19.52 -16.06 -2.35
C GLU A 197 -19.40 -16.89 -1.07
N ILE A 198 -18.53 -17.89 -1.12
CA ILE A 198 -18.18 -18.73 0.03
C ILE A 198 -16.72 -18.41 0.37
N TYR A 199 -16.45 -18.06 1.62
CA TYR A 199 -15.11 -17.89 2.15
C TYR A 199 -14.78 -19.08 3.04
N SER A 200 -13.75 -19.85 2.72
CA SER A 200 -13.40 -21.05 3.45
C SER A 200 -12.05 -20.96 4.13
N SER A 201 -11.99 -21.23 5.42
CA SER A 201 -10.74 -21.52 6.09
C SER A 201 -10.17 -22.84 5.59
N LEU A 202 -8.90 -22.84 5.19
CA LEU A 202 -8.23 -24.07 4.69
C LEU A 202 -8.04 -25.11 5.79
N GLU A 203 -8.05 -24.70 7.06
CA GLU A 203 -7.90 -25.61 8.20
C GLU A 203 -9.19 -26.39 8.52
N GLU A 204 -10.34 -25.93 8.03
CA GLU A 204 -11.66 -26.49 8.37
C GLU A 204 -12.00 -27.77 7.60
N MET A 205 -11.62 -27.82 6.32
CA MET A 205 -11.97 -28.91 5.42
C MET A 205 -10.79 -29.83 5.12
N THR A 206 -11.08 -31.10 4.87
CA THR A 206 -10.12 -32.03 4.27
C THR A 206 -9.94 -31.72 2.77
N ASN A 207 -8.90 -32.28 2.14
CA ASN A 207 -8.67 -32.08 0.70
C ASN A 207 -9.88 -32.54 -0.14
N ASP A 208 -10.48 -33.68 0.19
CA ASP A 208 -11.64 -34.22 -0.53
C ASP A 208 -12.89 -33.33 -0.35
N GLN A 209 -13.09 -32.82 0.86
CA GLN A 209 -14.18 -31.87 1.13
C GLN A 209 -13.96 -30.56 0.38
N THR A 210 -12.73 -30.10 0.27
CA THR A 210 -12.37 -28.89 -0.48
C THR A 210 -12.66 -29.07 -1.97
N ILE A 211 -12.25 -30.19 -2.57
CA ILE A 211 -12.53 -30.50 -3.98
C ILE A 211 -14.04 -30.54 -4.22
N ASN A 212 -14.78 -31.27 -3.42
CA ASN A 212 -16.25 -31.37 -3.52
C ASN A 212 -16.95 -30.01 -3.36
N MET A 213 -16.40 -29.12 -2.54
CA MET A 213 -16.95 -27.78 -2.35
C MET A 213 -16.65 -26.86 -3.54
N VAL A 214 -15.47 -26.97 -4.13
CA VAL A 214 -15.09 -26.24 -5.35
C VAL A 214 -15.99 -26.67 -6.51
N GLU A 215 -16.19 -27.98 -6.71
CA GLU A 215 -17.08 -28.49 -7.76
C GLU A 215 -18.54 -28.05 -7.56
N PHE A 216 -19.02 -28.06 -6.32
CA PHE A 216 -20.35 -27.55 -5.98
C PHE A 216 -20.47 -26.04 -6.30
N ALA A 217 -19.45 -25.26 -5.92
CA ALA A 217 -19.43 -23.81 -6.16
C ALA A 217 -19.41 -23.49 -7.67
N ASP A 218 -18.58 -24.19 -8.44
CA ASP A 218 -18.48 -24.03 -9.90
C ASP A 218 -19.80 -24.39 -10.59
N SER A 219 -20.41 -25.53 -10.22
CA SER A 219 -21.66 -25.99 -10.80
C SER A 219 -22.81 -25.01 -10.56
N ASN A 220 -22.78 -24.28 -9.45
CA ASN A 220 -23.81 -23.29 -9.06
C ASN A 220 -23.44 -21.84 -9.35
N LYS A 221 -22.31 -21.59 -10.02
CA LYS A 221 -21.77 -20.24 -10.32
C LYS A 221 -21.55 -19.38 -9.07
N ILE A 222 -21.11 -20.01 -7.99
CA ILE A 222 -20.78 -19.39 -6.72
C ILE A 222 -19.25 -19.22 -6.67
N ASN A 223 -18.80 -18.04 -6.24
CA ASN A 223 -17.35 -17.81 -6.10
C ASN A 223 -16.88 -18.38 -4.75
N ILE A 224 -15.96 -19.32 -4.78
CA ILE A 224 -15.27 -19.77 -3.57
C ILE A 224 -13.94 -19.04 -3.42
N LYS A 225 -13.62 -18.63 -2.20
CA LYS A 225 -12.37 -17.97 -1.82
C LYS A 225 -11.84 -18.61 -0.55
N PHE A 226 -10.54 -18.74 -0.45
CA PHE A 226 -9.91 -19.35 0.71
C PHE A 226 -9.34 -18.28 1.63
N ILE A 227 -9.61 -18.44 2.93
CA ILE A 227 -8.99 -17.65 3.99
C ILE A 227 -7.73 -18.41 4.39
N PRO A 228 -6.53 -17.84 4.18
CA PRO A 228 -5.30 -18.46 4.63
C PRO A 228 -5.27 -18.49 6.16
N GLY A 229 -4.95 -19.63 6.75
CA GLY A 229 -4.71 -19.75 8.18
C GLY A 229 -3.46 -18.97 8.62
N SER A 230 -3.32 -18.74 9.92
CA SER A 230 -2.15 -18.04 10.47
C SER A 230 -0.83 -18.69 10.09
N LYS A 231 -0.80 -20.00 9.92
CA LYS A 231 0.37 -20.78 9.45
C LYS A 231 0.65 -20.60 7.96
N GLU A 232 -0.36 -20.30 7.15
CA GLU A 232 -0.29 -20.25 5.68
C GLU A 232 -0.12 -18.82 5.15
N ILE A 233 -0.45 -17.78 5.93
CA ILE A 233 -0.09 -16.38 5.63
C ILE A 233 1.43 -16.27 5.40
N PHE A 234 2.19 -17.17 6.01
CA PHE A 234 3.63 -17.28 5.82
C PHE A 234 4.05 -17.94 4.48
N SER A 235 3.13 -18.60 3.76
CA SER A 235 3.40 -19.18 2.43
C SER A 235 3.11 -18.25 1.26
N LYS A 236 2.67 -17.00 1.50
CA LYS A 236 2.34 -16.00 0.47
C LYS A 236 3.51 -15.60 -0.46
N ASN A 237 4.72 -16.02 -0.14
CA ASN A 237 5.90 -15.76 -0.97
C ASN A 237 6.21 -16.91 -1.96
N LEU A 238 5.25 -17.79 -2.21
CA LEU A 238 5.40 -18.84 -3.21
C LEU A 238 4.69 -18.42 -4.49
N LYS A 239 5.46 -18.31 -5.56
CA LYS A 239 4.97 -18.13 -6.92
C LYS A 239 5.08 -19.43 -7.67
N ILE A 240 4.00 -19.86 -8.33
CA ILE A 240 4.06 -21.00 -9.23
C ILE A 240 4.77 -20.53 -10.51
N ASN A 241 5.96 -21.03 -10.73
CA ASN A 241 6.66 -20.88 -12.00
C ASN A 241 6.59 -22.22 -12.72
N TYR A 242 6.54 -22.19 -14.05
CA TYR A 242 6.56 -23.38 -14.86
C TYR A 242 7.95 -23.58 -15.45
N LEU A 243 8.57 -24.71 -15.15
CA LEU A 243 9.72 -25.22 -15.90
C LEU A 243 9.15 -26.15 -16.96
N GLU A 244 9.00 -25.65 -18.19
CA GLU A 244 8.21 -26.29 -19.25
C GLU A 244 6.77 -26.57 -18.78
N MET A 245 6.40 -27.83 -18.56
CA MET A 245 5.09 -28.24 -18.06
C MET A 245 5.07 -28.56 -16.56
N PHE A 246 6.21 -28.48 -15.87
CA PHE A 246 6.29 -28.78 -14.44
C PHE A 246 6.06 -27.51 -13.61
N PRO A 247 4.99 -27.46 -12.78
CA PRO A 247 4.79 -26.35 -11.84
C PRO A 247 5.83 -26.45 -10.72
N VAL A 248 6.63 -25.42 -10.56
CA VAL A 248 7.62 -25.31 -9.48
C VAL A 248 7.25 -24.13 -8.58
N LEU A 249 7.16 -24.40 -7.28
CA LEU A 249 6.96 -23.34 -6.29
C LEU A 249 8.31 -22.67 -6.02
N THR A 250 8.41 -21.40 -6.39
CA THR A 250 9.57 -20.57 -6.09
C THR A 250 9.20 -19.51 -5.06
N MET A 251 10.12 -19.22 -4.15
CA MET A 251 9.94 -18.08 -3.25
C MET A 251 9.87 -16.80 -4.08
N GLN A 252 8.78 -16.05 -3.94
CA GLN A 252 8.66 -14.74 -4.58
C GLN A 252 9.64 -13.79 -3.88
N LYS A 253 10.64 -13.33 -4.63
CA LYS A 253 11.46 -12.20 -4.16
C LYS A 253 10.54 -11.01 -3.92
N THR A 254 10.75 -10.27 -2.84
CA THR A 254 9.96 -9.06 -2.54
C THR A 254 10.00 -8.11 -3.73
N ILE A 255 8.92 -7.39 -3.98
CA ILE A 255 8.77 -6.43 -5.09
C ILE A 255 9.97 -5.45 -5.14
N LEU A 256 10.50 -5.06 -3.97
CA LEU A 256 11.64 -4.16 -3.84
C LEU A 256 12.99 -4.74 -4.35
N HIS A 257 13.05 -6.01 -4.69
CA HIS A 257 14.24 -6.63 -5.32
C HIS A 257 14.24 -6.52 -6.85
N GLU A 258 13.12 -6.12 -7.47
CA GLU A 258 13.10 -5.87 -8.92
C GLU A 258 13.99 -4.67 -9.27
N PRO A 259 14.91 -4.78 -10.24
CA PRO A 259 15.88 -3.73 -10.56
C PRO A 259 15.23 -2.38 -10.90
N SER A 260 14.13 -2.40 -11.66
CA SER A 260 13.36 -1.21 -12.02
C SER A 260 12.77 -0.50 -10.81
N ILE A 261 12.17 -1.26 -9.91
CA ILE A 261 11.56 -0.75 -8.67
C ILE A 261 12.63 -0.23 -7.71
N LYS A 262 13.73 -0.96 -7.57
CA LYS A 262 14.89 -0.54 -6.76
C LYS A 262 15.46 0.80 -7.24
N THR A 263 15.54 1.00 -8.57
CA THR A 263 16.01 2.26 -9.15
C THR A 263 15.04 3.40 -8.87
N ILE A 264 13.73 3.20 -9.09
CA ILE A 264 12.69 4.22 -8.81
C ILE A 264 12.72 4.62 -7.33
N LYS A 265 12.75 3.63 -6.44
CA LYS A 265 12.85 3.86 -4.99
C LYS A 265 14.10 4.65 -4.63
N ARG A 266 15.25 4.27 -5.16
CA ARG A 266 16.53 4.94 -4.89
C ARG A 266 16.56 6.39 -5.40
N THR A 267 16.05 6.63 -6.61
CA THR A 267 15.93 7.99 -7.16
C THR A 267 15.05 8.87 -6.29
N PHE A 268 13.89 8.36 -5.88
CA PHE A 268 13.00 9.06 -4.95
C PHE A 268 13.70 9.40 -3.64
N ASP A 269 14.36 8.42 -3.01
CA ASP A 269 15.10 8.59 -1.75
C ASP A 269 16.16 9.68 -1.85
N ILE A 270 16.94 9.70 -2.94
CA ILE A 270 18.00 10.71 -3.18
C ILE A 270 17.36 12.10 -3.34
N VAL A 271 16.40 12.25 -4.25
CA VAL A 271 15.78 13.55 -4.54
C VAL A 271 15.11 14.11 -3.28
N PHE A 272 14.33 13.30 -2.59
CA PHE A 272 13.64 13.72 -1.36
C PHE A 272 14.62 14.12 -0.26
N SER A 273 15.68 13.32 -0.06
CA SER A 273 16.71 13.63 0.95
C SER A 273 17.49 14.90 0.62
N LEU A 274 17.84 15.14 -0.64
CA LEU A 274 18.46 16.39 -1.06
C LEU A 274 17.57 17.59 -0.78
N LEU A 275 16.28 17.52 -1.09
CA LEU A 275 15.33 18.59 -0.77
C LEU A 275 15.30 18.87 0.74
N VAL A 276 15.21 17.82 1.57
CA VAL A 276 15.19 17.99 3.04
C VAL A 276 16.52 18.58 3.54
N ILE A 277 17.65 18.13 3.03
CA ILE A 277 18.96 18.63 3.45
C ILE A 277 19.14 20.10 3.07
N VAL A 278 18.82 20.46 1.82
CA VAL A 278 19.00 21.84 1.34
C VAL A 278 18.01 22.80 1.99
N PHE A 279 16.74 22.45 2.06
CA PHE A 279 15.70 23.39 2.51
C PHE A 279 15.43 23.34 4.02
N LEU A 280 15.77 22.25 4.71
CA LEU A 280 15.46 22.08 6.13
C LEU A 280 16.75 21.97 6.98
N LEU A 281 17.65 21.04 6.69
CA LEU A 281 18.83 20.84 7.51
C LEU A 281 19.81 22.02 7.44
N SER A 282 19.92 22.71 6.32
CA SER A 282 20.85 23.83 6.13
C SER A 282 20.76 24.90 7.22
N TRP A 283 19.57 25.18 7.74
CA TRP A 283 19.36 26.17 8.79
C TRP A 283 19.05 25.53 10.17
N ILE A 284 18.48 24.33 10.22
CA ILE A 284 18.23 23.63 11.49
C ILE A 284 19.52 23.19 12.15
N VAL A 285 20.49 22.68 11.39
CA VAL A 285 21.78 22.19 11.93
C VAL A 285 22.52 23.30 12.71
N PRO A 286 22.74 24.54 12.19
CA PRO A 286 23.36 25.61 12.96
C PRO A 286 22.61 25.93 14.24
N ILE A 287 21.29 26.05 14.18
CA ILE A 287 20.46 26.40 15.36
C ILE A 287 20.57 25.32 16.44
N LEU A 288 20.33 24.06 16.07
CA LEU A 288 20.42 22.95 17.04
C LEU A 288 21.84 22.72 17.55
N THR A 289 22.88 23.00 16.73
CA THR A 289 24.27 22.95 17.17
C THR A 289 24.51 23.91 18.33
N ILE A 290 24.05 25.14 18.22
CA ILE A 290 24.20 26.12 19.30
C ILE A 290 23.45 25.66 20.54
N LEU A 291 22.18 25.26 20.42
CA LEU A 291 21.36 24.82 21.55
C LEU A 291 21.94 23.61 22.27
N ILE A 292 22.38 22.59 21.52
CA ILE A 292 22.98 21.37 22.07
C ILE A 292 24.29 21.69 22.83
N LYS A 293 25.15 22.56 22.26
CA LYS A 293 26.44 22.91 22.88
C LYS A 293 26.28 23.80 24.10
N LEU A 294 25.26 24.65 24.15
CA LEU A 294 24.96 25.48 25.32
C LEU A 294 24.46 24.60 26.49
N GLU A 295 23.76 23.51 26.21
CA GLU A 295 23.17 22.66 27.26
C GLU A 295 24.10 21.56 27.74
N SER A 296 25.00 21.03 26.88
CA SER A 296 25.93 19.98 27.26
C SER A 296 27.22 19.97 26.46
N LYS A 297 28.36 19.70 27.10
CA LYS A 297 29.66 19.55 26.43
C LYS A 297 29.71 18.26 25.60
N GLY A 298 30.35 18.31 24.42
CA GLY A 298 30.59 17.14 23.57
C GLY A 298 30.15 17.31 22.11
N PRO A 299 30.17 16.24 21.29
CA PRO A 299 29.81 16.29 19.87
C PRO A 299 28.32 16.58 19.67
N VAL A 300 27.99 17.27 18.57
CA VAL A 300 26.60 17.60 18.21
C VAL A 300 25.85 16.38 17.67
N PHE A 301 26.55 15.57 16.89
CA PHE A 301 26.01 14.35 16.30
C PHE A 301 26.35 13.14 17.16
N PHE A 302 25.38 12.27 17.29
CA PHE A 302 25.49 10.95 17.89
C PHE A 302 25.47 9.91 16.76
N LYS A 303 26.32 8.89 16.88
CA LYS A 303 26.40 7.76 15.96
C LYS A 303 26.14 6.48 16.72
N GLN A 304 25.31 5.60 16.16
CA GLN A 304 25.03 4.30 16.74
C GLN A 304 25.00 3.23 15.66
N GLY A 305 25.74 2.13 15.87
CA GLY A 305 25.71 0.96 15.00
C GLY A 305 24.33 0.32 14.98
N ARG A 306 23.81 0.04 13.81
CA ARG A 306 22.50 -0.60 13.60
C ARG A 306 22.61 -1.64 12.48
N PRO A 307 21.86 -2.76 12.57
CA PRO A 307 21.72 -3.68 11.44
C PRO A 307 20.90 -3.04 10.32
N GLY A 308 21.44 -3.05 9.12
CA GLY A 308 20.82 -2.54 7.90
C GLY A 308 20.36 -3.64 6.95
N LEU A 309 20.50 -3.37 5.65
CA LEU A 309 20.21 -4.34 4.58
C LEU A 309 21.08 -5.58 4.75
N GLU A 310 20.48 -6.78 4.68
CA GLU A 310 21.17 -8.08 4.85
C GLU A 310 22.01 -8.16 6.14
N GLU A 311 21.57 -7.43 7.19
CA GLU A 311 22.23 -7.32 8.50
C GLU A 311 23.61 -6.63 8.47
N TYR A 312 24.04 -6.03 7.35
CA TYR A 312 25.26 -5.22 7.34
C TYR A 312 25.13 -4.05 8.31
N GLU A 313 26.12 -3.89 9.16
CA GLU A 313 26.13 -2.80 10.13
C GLU A 313 26.35 -1.46 9.44
N PHE A 314 25.58 -0.45 9.84
CA PHE A 314 25.79 0.94 9.45
C PHE A 314 25.68 1.86 10.67
N PHE A 315 26.30 3.04 10.59
CA PHE A 315 26.20 4.06 11.63
C PHE A 315 25.02 4.99 11.38
N CYS A 316 23.99 4.88 12.22
CA CYS A 316 22.83 5.74 12.19
C CYS A 316 23.15 7.10 12.83
N TYR A 317 23.03 8.20 12.06
CA TYR A 317 23.28 9.55 12.53
C TYR A 317 22.05 10.17 13.18
N LYS A 318 22.25 10.79 14.35
CA LYS A 318 21.23 11.56 15.07
C LYS A 318 21.81 12.83 15.67
N PHE A 319 20.97 13.82 16.00
CA PHE A 319 21.41 14.86 16.92
C PHE A 319 21.49 14.29 18.34
N ARG A 320 22.49 14.71 19.08
CA ARG A 320 22.64 14.32 20.47
C ARG A 320 21.52 14.94 21.32
N SER A 321 20.65 14.10 21.84
CA SER A 321 19.51 14.47 22.68
C SER A 321 19.69 14.14 24.15
N MET A 322 20.83 13.51 24.50
CA MET A 322 21.19 13.07 25.84
C MET A 322 22.55 13.61 26.26
N LYS A 323 22.79 13.67 27.57
CA LYS A 323 24.13 13.87 28.11
C LYS A 323 25.03 12.71 27.72
N LEU A 324 26.34 12.95 27.65
CA LEU A 324 27.31 11.88 27.37
C LEU A 324 27.20 10.79 28.41
N ASN A 325 27.03 9.56 27.97
CA ASN A 325 27.01 8.35 28.79
C ASN A 325 27.73 7.22 28.04
N GLU A 326 28.20 6.22 28.75
CA GLU A 326 28.88 5.04 28.19
C GLU A 326 27.91 3.98 27.70
N ASP A 327 26.63 4.03 28.11
CA ASP A 327 25.62 3.07 27.74
C ASP A 327 24.87 3.53 26.49
N THR A 328 25.35 3.05 25.35
CA THR A 328 24.76 3.34 24.03
C THR A 328 23.77 2.28 23.54
N GLU A 329 23.71 1.12 24.20
CA GLU A 329 22.89 -0.02 23.78
C GLU A 329 21.52 -0.09 24.48
N SER A 330 21.32 0.66 25.57
CA SER A 330 20.02 0.69 26.26
C SER A 330 19.05 1.68 25.59
N GLU A 331 17.81 1.24 25.45
CA GLU A 331 16.73 2.11 24.99
C GLU A 331 16.45 3.20 26.02
N ALA A 332 16.09 4.39 25.52
CA ALA A 332 15.63 5.46 26.38
C ALA A 332 14.23 5.16 26.89
N SER A 333 14.05 5.20 28.20
CA SER A 333 12.74 5.06 28.85
C SER A 333 11.99 6.40 28.89
N LYS A 334 10.70 6.32 29.22
CA LYS A 334 9.89 7.51 29.46
C LYS A 334 10.42 8.27 30.68
N ASN A 335 10.73 9.57 30.50
CA ASN A 335 11.36 10.43 31.51
C ASN A 335 12.81 10.06 31.89
N ASP A 336 13.57 9.52 30.99
CA ASP A 336 14.98 9.19 31.17
C ASP A 336 15.78 10.44 31.62
N PRO A 337 16.48 10.39 32.78
CA PRO A 337 17.22 11.53 33.34
C PRO A 337 18.41 11.98 32.48
N ARG A 338 18.85 11.14 31.56
CA ARG A 338 19.93 11.46 30.61
C ARG A 338 19.49 12.46 29.55
N VAL A 339 18.17 12.58 29.27
CA VAL A 339 17.63 13.45 28.20
C VAL A 339 17.73 14.91 28.62
N THR A 340 18.32 15.74 27.76
CA THR A 340 18.42 17.20 27.98
C THR A 340 17.10 17.90 27.65
N LYS A 341 16.92 19.16 28.06
CA LYS A 341 15.69 19.93 27.75
C LYS A 341 15.50 20.09 26.26
N THR A 342 16.56 20.50 25.56
CA THR A 342 16.59 20.57 24.08
C THR A 342 16.34 19.19 23.47
N GLY A 343 16.94 18.13 24.07
CA GLY A 343 16.74 16.75 23.66
C GLY A 343 15.29 16.30 23.75
N LYS A 344 14.59 16.67 24.81
CA LYS A 344 13.17 16.37 24.99
C LYS A 344 12.30 17.02 23.89
N PHE A 345 12.60 18.26 23.53
CA PHE A 345 11.93 18.94 22.42
C PHE A 345 12.24 18.23 21.08
N MET A 346 13.51 17.95 20.79
CA MET A 346 13.91 17.28 19.54
C MET A 346 13.26 15.90 19.40
N ARG A 347 13.21 15.09 20.46
CA ARG A 347 12.56 13.76 20.45
C ARG A 347 11.05 13.87 20.20
N LYS A 348 10.38 14.78 20.90
CA LYS A 348 8.95 15.01 20.71
C LYS A 348 8.58 15.41 19.28
N THR A 349 9.48 16.17 18.62
CA THR A 349 9.30 16.64 17.23
C THR A 349 10.00 15.77 16.20
N SER A 350 10.70 14.70 16.63
CA SER A 350 11.54 13.83 15.78
C SER A 350 12.67 14.58 15.04
N MET A 351 13.02 15.77 15.48
CA MET A 351 14.13 16.55 14.90
C MET A 351 15.48 15.89 15.15
N ASP A 352 15.62 15.11 16.23
CA ASP A 352 16.84 14.35 16.51
C ASP A 352 17.19 13.34 15.41
N GLU A 353 16.20 12.88 14.62
CA GLU A 353 16.37 11.89 13.55
C GLU A 353 16.65 12.53 12.17
N LEU A 354 16.59 13.87 12.03
CA LEU A 354 16.84 14.54 10.75
C LEU A 354 18.22 14.25 10.12
N PRO A 355 19.33 14.07 10.87
CA PRO A 355 20.62 13.70 10.27
C PRO A 355 20.61 12.35 9.51
N GLN A 356 19.61 11.49 9.73
CA GLN A 356 19.48 10.23 8.99
C GLN A 356 19.25 10.44 7.49
N PHE A 357 18.80 11.62 7.04
CA PHE A 357 18.75 11.92 5.60
C PHE A 357 20.15 11.87 4.94
N ILE A 358 21.22 12.06 5.70
CA ILE A 358 22.60 11.84 5.23
C ILE A 358 22.84 10.35 5.01
N ASN A 359 22.36 9.47 5.92
CA ASN A 359 22.43 8.01 5.72
C ASN A 359 21.66 7.57 4.48
N VAL A 360 20.52 8.22 4.20
CA VAL A 360 19.76 7.93 2.98
C VAL A 360 20.57 8.30 1.73
N LEU A 361 21.26 9.46 1.72
CA LEU A 361 22.12 9.85 0.59
C LEU A 361 23.29 8.88 0.38
N PHE A 362 23.93 8.43 1.46
CA PHE A 362 25.02 7.43 1.36
C PHE A 362 24.49 6.05 0.97
N GLY A 363 23.19 5.79 1.15
CA GLY A 363 22.57 4.54 0.72
C GLY A 363 22.45 3.48 1.80
N ASP A 364 22.75 3.81 3.06
CA ASP A 364 22.57 2.91 4.20
C ASP A 364 21.09 2.77 4.57
N MET A 365 20.32 3.84 4.37
CA MET A 365 18.91 3.94 4.70
C MET A 365 18.05 4.33 3.49
N SER A 366 16.76 4.27 3.68
CA SER A 366 15.71 4.80 2.82
C SER A 366 14.89 5.84 3.58
N VAL A 367 14.18 6.73 2.90
CA VAL A 367 13.23 7.65 3.55
C VAL A 367 12.13 6.86 4.25
N VAL A 368 11.56 5.87 3.56
CA VAL A 368 10.50 5.00 4.10
C VAL A 368 10.95 3.54 4.08
N GLY A 369 10.81 2.87 5.22
CA GLY A 369 11.18 1.46 5.39
C GLY A 369 10.95 0.98 6.82
N PRO A 370 11.27 -0.28 7.13
CA PRO A 370 11.29 -0.78 8.51
C PRO A 370 12.24 0.03 9.39
N ARG A 371 11.81 0.37 10.61
CA ARG A 371 12.70 1.11 11.54
C ARG A 371 13.93 0.29 11.92
N PRO A 372 15.17 0.86 11.88
CA PRO A 372 16.36 0.12 12.28
C PRO A 372 16.33 -0.17 13.80
N HIS A 373 16.39 -1.44 14.16
CA HIS A 373 16.41 -1.89 15.56
C HIS A 373 17.83 -1.89 16.13
N LEU A 374 17.96 -2.06 17.46
CA LEU A 374 19.23 -2.33 18.12
C LEU A 374 19.70 -3.77 17.82
N TRP A 375 21.01 -4.01 17.91
CA TRP A 375 21.56 -5.36 17.85
C TRP A 375 21.01 -6.27 18.95
N SER A 376 20.83 -5.72 20.16
CA SER A 376 20.20 -6.42 21.28
C SER A 376 18.78 -6.91 20.97
N GLN A 377 17.98 -6.08 20.27
CA GLN A 377 16.63 -6.45 19.83
C GLN A 377 16.67 -7.54 18.75
N ASN A 378 17.56 -7.43 17.76
CA ASN A 378 17.74 -8.48 16.75
C ASN A 378 18.06 -9.83 17.40
N LYS A 379 18.95 -9.86 18.36
CA LYS A 379 19.34 -11.06 19.10
C LYS A 379 18.18 -11.63 19.92
N SER A 380 17.39 -10.78 20.56
CA SER A 380 16.27 -11.21 21.41
C SER A 380 15.07 -11.71 20.60
N TYR A 381 14.71 -11.05 19.51
CA TYR A 381 13.48 -11.32 18.76
C TYR A 381 13.69 -12.09 17.46
N GLY A 382 14.90 -12.12 16.92
CA GLY A 382 15.21 -12.77 15.64
C GLY A 382 14.79 -14.23 15.57
N ASN A 383 14.99 -14.98 16.66
CA ASN A 383 14.62 -16.39 16.76
C ASN A 383 13.21 -16.61 17.35
N LYS A 384 12.66 -15.62 18.07
CA LYS A 384 11.36 -15.76 18.74
C LYS A 384 10.19 -15.46 17.79
N ILE A 385 10.35 -14.48 16.91
CA ILE A 385 9.27 -14.02 16.05
C ILE A 385 9.51 -14.48 14.62
N LYS A 386 8.58 -15.27 14.11
CA LYS A 386 8.59 -15.67 12.70
C LYS A 386 8.61 -14.44 11.80
N LYS A 387 9.44 -14.48 10.73
CA LYS A 387 9.63 -13.39 9.78
C LYS A 387 10.27 -12.10 10.34
N TYR A 388 10.77 -12.09 11.57
CA TYR A 388 11.51 -10.94 12.07
C TYR A 388 12.62 -10.51 11.10
N MET A 389 13.36 -11.48 10.56
CA MET A 389 14.51 -11.25 9.67
C MET A 389 14.13 -10.73 8.27
N VAL A 390 12.88 -10.85 7.85
CA VAL A 390 12.40 -10.33 6.54
C VAL A 390 12.59 -8.82 6.42
N ARG A 391 12.60 -8.11 7.53
CA ARG A 391 12.81 -6.66 7.58
C ARG A 391 14.21 -6.23 7.10
N HIS A 392 15.20 -7.14 7.16
CA HIS A 392 16.56 -6.91 6.68
C HIS A 392 16.72 -7.16 5.17
N TYR A 393 15.68 -7.61 4.48
CA TYR A 393 15.70 -7.75 3.02
C TYR A 393 15.58 -6.40 2.30
N VAL A 394 15.29 -5.34 3.02
CA VAL A 394 15.21 -3.97 2.49
C VAL A 394 15.98 -3.01 3.38
N LYS A 395 16.34 -1.83 2.84
CA LYS A 395 17.00 -0.79 3.63
C LYS A 395 16.09 -0.29 4.74
N PRO A 396 16.58 -0.07 5.95
CA PRO A 396 15.81 0.54 7.02
C PRO A 396 15.37 1.96 6.67
N GLY A 397 14.22 2.38 7.19
CA GLY A 397 13.64 3.69 6.93
C GLY A 397 13.79 4.68 8.09
N ILE A 398 13.81 5.99 7.77
CA ILE A 398 13.64 7.08 8.74
C ILE A 398 12.23 6.99 9.33
N THR A 399 11.25 6.81 8.47
CA THR A 399 9.86 6.52 8.84
C THR A 399 9.40 5.21 8.22
N GLY A 400 8.28 4.66 8.69
CA GLY A 400 7.74 3.38 8.22
C GLY A 400 6.29 3.17 8.57
N LEU A 401 5.67 2.18 7.93
CA LEU A 401 4.25 1.89 8.12
C LEU A 401 3.92 1.55 9.58
N ALA A 402 4.74 0.74 10.24
CA ALA A 402 4.56 0.41 11.66
C ALA A 402 4.59 1.68 12.52
N GLN A 403 5.53 2.60 12.26
CA GLN A 403 5.67 3.84 13.01
C GLN A 403 4.41 4.72 12.90
N VAL A 404 3.90 4.96 11.68
CA VAL A 404 2.71 5.81 11.49
C VAL A 404 1.41 5.17 11.97
N LYS A 405 1.42 3.85 12.23
CA LYS A 405 0.31 3.11 12.83
C LYS A 405 0.37 3.06 14.37
N GLY A 406 1.31 3.79 14.99
CA GLY A 406 1.43 3.91 16.43
C GLY A 406 2.35 2.88 17.10
N PHE A 407 3.01 2.01 16.33
CA PHE A 407 4.00 1.05 16.83
C PHE A 407 5.41 1.65 16.80
N ARG A 408 5.52 2.91 17.34
CA ARG A 408 6.76 3.67 17.46
C ARG A 408 7.16 3.77 18.90
N GLY A 409 8.02 3.56 19.55
CA GLY A 409 8.34 3.76 20.95
C GLY A 409 8.78 2.49 21.65
N GLU A 410 8.74 2.53 22.96
CA GLU A 410 9.10 1.43 23.83
C GLU A 410 8.23 0.20 23.55
N ILE A 411 8.85 -0.99 23.61
CA ILE A 411 8.16 -2.26 23.42
C ILE A 411 7.74 -2.72 24.80
N GLU A 412 6.46 -2.63 25.09
CA GLU A 412 5.89 -3.01 26.38
C GLU A 412 5.55 -4.51 26.45
N SER A 413 5.33 -5.14 25.27
CA SER A 413 4.97 -6.55 25.15
C SER A 413 5.51 -7.19 23.86
N ASP A 414 5.59 -8.52 23.85
CA ASP A 414 5.92 -9.27 22.63
C ASP A 414 4.90 -9.03 21.52
N ASP A 415 3.64 -8.75 21.85
CA ASP A 415 2.58 -8.41 20.88
C ASP A 415 2.85 -7.09 20.17
N ASP A 416 3.41 -6.10 20.82
CA ASP A 416 3.82 -4.84 20.18
C ASP A 416 4.87 -5.09 19.11
N MET A 417 5.85 -5.96 19.41
CA MET A 417 6.87 -6.34 18.45
C MET A 417 6.27 -7.16 17.30
N ILE A 418 5.41 -8.11 17.58
CA ILE A 418 4.72 -8.92 16.56
C ILE A 418 3.92 -8.03 15.60
N ASN A 419 3.17 -7.07 16.14
CA ASN A 419 2.39 -6.15 15.32
C ASN A 419 3.30 -5.21 14.50
N ARG A 420 4.40 -4.73 15.07
CA ARG A 420 5.42 -3.96 14.34
C ARG A 420 5.94 -4.75 13.13
N ILE A 421 6.31 -6.01 13.33
CA ILE A 421 6.79 -6.90 12.26
C ILE A 421 5.72 -7.16 11.21
N LYS A 422 4.45 -7.34 11.61
CA LYS A 422 3.34 -7.50 10.65
C LYS A 422 3.22 -6.31 9.69
N PHE A 423 3.32 -5.08 10.20
CA PHE A 423 3.28 -3.88 9.36
C PHE A 423 4.55 -3.70 8.51
N ASP A 424 5.72 -4.05 9.04
CA ASP A 424 6.97 -4.02 8.27
C ASP A 424 6.91 -5.00 7.09
N VAL A 425 6.46 -6.24 7.33
CA VAL A 425 6.26 -7.26 6.27
C VAL A 425 5.20 -6.80 5.26
N PHE A 426 4.08 -6.27 5.73
CA PHE A 426 3.05 -5.74 4.84
C PHE A 426 3.59 -4.64 3.91
N TYR A 427 4.40 -3.72 4.45
CA TYR A 427 5.04 -2.68 3.65
C TYR A 427 5.96 -3.26 2.58
N ILE A 428 6.79 -4.23 2.95
CA ILE A 428 7.76 -4.88 2.05
C ILE A 428 7.04 -5.61 0.91
N ASP A 429 5.93 -6.30 1.22
CA ASP A 429 5.18 -7.10 0.26
C ASP A 429 4.28 -6.25 -0.66
N ASN A 430 3.87 -5.05 -0.21
CA ASN A 430 2.91 -4.20 -0.92
C ASN A 430 3.49 -2.82 -1.26
N TRP A 431 4.81 -2.70 -1.36
CA TRP A 431 5.45 -1.43 -1.65
C TRP A 431 4.91 -0.76 -2.92
N SER A 432 4.72 0.52 -2.85
CA SER A 432 4.52 1.42 -3.98
C SER A 432 5.01 2.81 -3.62
N LEU A 433 5.41 3.61 -4.61
CA LEU A 433 5.84 4.99 -4.38
C LEU A 433 4.74 5.83 -3.71
N ILE A 434 3.49 5.57 -4.04
CA ILE A 434 2.34 6.25 -3.42
C ILE A 434 2.18 5.85 -1.95
N LEU A 435 2.48 4.61 -1.60
CA LEU A 435 2.50 4.18 -0.21
C LEU A 435 3.59 4.93 0.58
N ASP A 436 4.77 5.14 -0.01
CA ASP A 436 5.82 5.95 0.60
C ASP A 436 5.36 7.39 0.85
N ILE A 437 4.78 8.03 -0.15
CA ILE A 437 4.25 9.40 -0.01
C ILE A 437 3.17 9.47 1.08
N LYS A 438 2.27 8.49 1.13
CA LYS A 438 1.24 8.41 2.17
C LYS A 438 1.84 8.28 3.56
N ILE A 439 2.87 7.45 3.72
CA ILE A 439 3.57 7.27 5.01
C ILE A 439 4.27 8.56 5.42
N ILE A 440 4.94 9.26 4.49
CA ILE A 440 5.61 10.54 4.76
C ILE A 440 4.58 11.60 5.22
N ILE A 441 3.47 11.75 4.50
CA ILE A 441 2.41 12.69 4.88
C ILE A 441 1.85 12.35 6.26
N GLN A 442 1.57 11.05 6.51
CA GLN A 442 1.05 10.60 7.80
C GLN A 442 2.05 10.86 8.93
N THR A 443 3.37 10.71 8.67
CA THR A 443 4.42 11.03 9.64
C THR A 443 4.36 12.51 10.04
N VAL A 444 4.25 13.42 9.06
CA VAL A 444 4.15 14.85 9.33
C VAL A 444 2.87 15.17 10.14
N ILE A 445 1.74 14.59 9.74
CA ILE A 445 0.47 14.75 10.46
C ILE A 445 0.58 14.25 11.90
N ASN A 446 1.20 13.11 12.14
CA ASN A 446 1.37 12.52 13.48
C ASN A 446 2.27 13.41 14.35
N ILE A 447 3.35 13.96 13.79
CA ILE A 447 4.23 14.91 14.51
C ILE A 447 3.45 16.18 14.91
N ILE A 448 2.64 16.74 14.03
CA ILE A 448 1.83 17.96 14.29
C ILE A 448 0.76 17.67 15.35
N LYS A 449 0.11 16.52 15.29
CA LYS A 449 -0.93 16.12 16.28
C LYS A 449 -0.36 15.77 17.67
N GLY A 450 0.94 15.53 17.75
CA GLY A 450 1.60 15.08 18.97
C GLY A 450 1.30 13.60 19.27
N GLU A 451 2.17 12.71 18.88
CA GLU A 451 2.05 11.28 19.19
C GLU A 451 2.18 11.03 20.69
N LYS A 452 1.19 10.34 21.29
CA LYS A 452 1.20 9.98 22.73
C LYS A 452 2.38 9.06 23.12
N LYS A 453 2.99 8.34 22.16
CA LYS A 453 4.12 7.42 22.36
C LYS A 453 5.49 8.02 21.94
N ALA A 454 5.55 9.30 21.48
CA ALA A 454 6.79 10.01 21.24
C ALA A 454 7.21 10.76 22.52
N TYR A 455 8.33 10.40 23.11
CA TYR A 455 8.92 11.03 24.31
C TYR A 455 10.41 11.26 24.16
#